data_b77d8f8d79381380d78d39ba07e2b02c
#
_entry.id   b77d8f8d79381380d78d39ba07e2b02c
#
_cell.length_a   1.000
_cell.length_b   1.000
_cell.length_c   1.000
_cell.angle_alpha   90.00
_cell.angle_beta   90.00
_cell.angle_gamma   90.00
#
_symmetry.space_group_name_H-M   'P 1'
#
loop_
_entity.id
_entity.type
_entity.pdbx_description
1 polymer ?
#
loop_
_entity_poly.entity_id
_entity_poly.type
_entity_poly.pdbx_seq_one_letter_code
_entity_poly.pdbx_strand_id
1 'polypeptide(L)'
;MPSEQFDVVVIGAGLGGLSAAAYLAKAGRRVLVLEHHTVPGGYAHEFRRGRFRFEVALHAMDGVSPGGWAYDILTDLEVLPHVKFQRLDPFYTVKYPGHELTVSASPFRYEEELIRHFPHEAAGIRSLIDAMIEVGYQVRRFGMDGALGRRPPLAETPAAYPAMLSAMGRSWGEFMDDHIQDAQLRA
;
A
#
# COMPACT_ATOMS: atom_id res chain seq x y z
N MET A 1 15.61 -19.08 38.85
CA MET A 1 15.68 -19.22 37.39
C MET A 1 16.51 -18.07 36.89
N PRO A 2 17.45 -18.24 35.96
CA PRO A 2 18.16 -17.11 35.40
C PRO A 2 17.12 -16.18 34.74
N SER A 3 17.18 -14.89 35.08
CA SER A 3 16.32 -13.88 34.45
C SER A 3 16.77 -13.73 32.98
N GLU A 4 15.88 -14.06 32.04
CA GLU A 4 16.13 -13.74 30.64
C GLU A 4 16.13 -12.22 30.49
N GLN A 5 17.19 -11.67 29.94
CA GLN A 5 17.30 -10.23 29.68
C GLN A 5 17.09 -9.97 28.20
N PHE A 6 16.22 -9.03 27.87
CA PHE A 6 15.96 -8.56 26.52
C PHE A 6 16.44 -7.11 26.39
N ASP A 7 16.96 -6.76 25.21
CA ASP A 7 17.40 -5.41 24.92
C ASP A 7 16.20 -4.52 24.52
N VAL A 8 15.17 -5.13 23.91
CA VAL A 8 13.95 -4.46 23.44
C VAL A 8 12.72 -5.34 23.67
N VAL A 9 11.63 -4.72 24.07
CA VAL A 9 10.31 -5.33 24.13
C VAL A 9 9.41 -4.66 23.08
N VAL A 10 8.85 -5.46 22.19
CA VAL A 10 7.86 -5.02 21.17
C VAL A 10 6.48 -5.47 21.62
N ILE A 11 5.55 -4.56 21.74
CA ILE A 11 4.16 -4.85 22.14
C ILE A 11 3.29 -4.88 20.89
N GLY A 12 2.70 -6.04 20.61
CA GLY A 12 1.88 -6.34 19.42
C GLY A 12 2.66 -7.03 18.31
N ALA A 13 2.15 -8.19 17.88
CA ALA A 13 2.70 -8.99 16.78
C ALA A 13 1.90 -8.81 15.48
N GLY A 14 1.42 -7.61 15.19
CA GLY A 14 0.96 -7.22 13.87
C GLY A 14 2.13 -7.02 12.91
N LEU A 15 1.87 -6.76 11.61
CA LEU A 15 2.93 -6.62 10.59
C LEU A 15 4.00 -5.58 10.98
N GLY A 16 3.59 -4.43 11.53
CA GLY A 16 4.53 -3.40 11.99
C GLY A 16 5.43 -3.86 13.14
N GLY A 17 4.83 -4.48 14.18
CA GLY A 17 5.58 -5.01 15.33
C GLY A 17 6.52 -6.14 14.92
N LEU A 18 6.06 -7.06 14.08
CA LEU A 18 6.89 -8.16 13.57
C LEU A 18 8.06 -7.65 12.72
N SER A 19 7.81 -6.68 11.84
CA SER A 19 8.88 -6.06 11.03
C SER A 19 9.91 -5.35 11.90
N ALA A 20 9.46 -4.54 12.88
CA ALA A 20 10.36 -3.86 13.80
C ALA A 20 11.20 -4.86 14.62
N ALA A 21 10.56 -5.90 15.16
CA ALA A 21 11.24 -6.94 15.91
C ALA A 21 12.29 -7.69 15.06
N ALA A 22 11.93 -8.02 13.81
CA ALA A 22 12.83 -8.72 12.89
C ALA A 22 14.06 -7.86 12.53
N TYR A 23 13.88 -6.58 12.23
CA TYR A 23 15.00 -5.67 11.97
C TYR A 23 15.90 -5.49 13.21
N LEU A 24 15.33 -5.36 14.39
CA LEU A 24 16.09 -5.28 15.63
C LEU A 24 16.88 -6.57 15.90
N ALA A 25 16.26 -7.72 15.69
CA ALA A 25 16.93 -9.02 15.84
C ALA A 25 18.04 -9.19 14.80
N LYS A 26 17.81 -8.80 13.55
CA LYS A 26 18.82 -8.79 12.48
C LYS A 26 20.01 -7.87 12.84
N ALA A 27 19.76 -6.79 13.57
CA ALA A 27 20.79 -5.90 14.11
C ALA A 27 21.47 -6.45 15.40
N GLY A 28 21.24 -7.71 15.76
CA GLY A 28 21.87 -8.39 16.90
C GLY A 28 21.26 -8.07 18.27
N ARG A 29 20.06 -7.44 18.32
CA ARG A 29 19.36 -7.18 19.58
C ARG A 29 18.56 -8.40 20.02
N ARG A 30 18.52 -8.66 21.32
CA ARG A 30 17.63 -9.65 21.91
C ARG A 30 16.26 -9.01 22.07
N VAL A 31 15.28 -9.48 21.29
CA VAL A 31 13.95 -8.89 21.21
C VAL A 31 12.91 -9.84 21.80
N LEU A 32 12.07 -9.32 22.68
CA LEU A 32 10.86 -9.98 23.14
C LEU A 32 9.64 -9.35 22.44
N VAL A 33 8.81 -10.18 21.81
CA VAL A 33 7.51 -9.74 21.24
C VAL A 33 6.40 -10.23 22.15
N LEU A 34 5.56 -9.31 22.61
CA LEU A 34 4.37 -9.61 23.41
C LEU A 34 3.13 -9.41 22.54
N GLU A 35 2.29 -10.45 22.46
CA GLU A 35 1.02 -10.42 21.72
C GLU A 35 -0.14 -10.79 22.64
N HIS A 36 -1.20 -10.01 22.59
CA HIS A 36 -2.41 -10.25 23.40
C HIS A 36 -3.31 -11.32 22.76
N HIS A 37 -3.33 -11.40 21.43
CA HIS A 37 -4.12 -12.37 20.69
C HIS A 37 -3.45 -13.76 20.70
N THR A 38 -4.24 -14.81 20.49
CA THR A 38 -3.74 -16.20 20.45
C THR A 38 -2.89 -16.54 19.23
N VAL A 39 -2.95 -15.71 18.19
CA VAL A 39 -2.15 -15.85 16.98
C VAL A 39 -1.51 -14.51 16.58
N PRO A 40 -0.25 -14.50 16.11
CA PRO A 40 0.38 -13.30 15.58
C PRO A 40 -0.21 -12.92 14.21
N GLY A 41 0.08 -11.69 13.76
CA GLY A 41 -0.29 -11.18 12.45
C GLY A 41 -1.17 -9.93 12.50
N GLY A 42 -1.84 -9.64 13.63
CA GLY A 42 -2.79 -8.53 13.72
C GLY A 42 -3.92 -8.70 12.71
N TYR A 43 -4.21 -7.70 11.87
CA TYR A 43 -5.21 -7.84 10.80
C TYR A 43 -4.79 -8.76 9.64
N ALA A 44 -3.54 -9.21 9.61
CA ALA A 44 -3.00 -10.12 8.60
C ALA A 44 -3.09 -11.60 9.00
N HIS A 45 -3.88 -11.96 10.01
CA HIS A 45 -4.05 -13.36 10.37
C HIS A 45 -5.26 -14.02 9.70
N GLU A 46 -5.25 -15.33 9.65
CA GLU A 46 -6.39 -16.15 9.26
C GLU A 46 -7.02 -16.86 10.46
N PHE A 47 -8.29 -17.19 10.36
CA PHE A 47 -8.95 -18.10 11.28
C PHE A 47 -9.68 -19.24 10.55
N ARG A 48 -10.00 -20.30 11.28
CA ARG A 48 -10.68 -21.46 10.72
C ARG A 48 -12.06 -21.68 11.35
N ARG A 49 -12.99 -22.13 10.50
CA ARG A 49 -14.28 -22.66 10.91
C ARG A 49 -14.52 -24.00 10.20
N GLY A 50 -14.35 -25.11 10.93
CA GLY A 50 -14.34 -26.43 10.34
C GLY A 50 -13.23 -26.58 9.28
N ARG A 51 -13.61 -26.91 8.04
CA ARG A 51 -12.68 -27.04 6.91
C ARG A 51 -12.37 -25.72 6.18
N PHE A 52 -13.08 -24.65 6.51
CA PHE A 52 -12.95 -23.37 5.85
C PHE A 52 -11.91 -22.49 6.53
N ARG A 53 -11.15 -21.76 5.71
CA ARG A 53 -10.17 -20.73 6.14
C ARG A 53 -10.71 -19.38 5.73
N PHE A 54 -10.61 -18.43 6.64
CA PHE A 54 -11.03 -17.06 6.43
C PHE A 54 -9.87 -16.13 6.78
N GLU A 55 -9.65 -15.22 5.95
CA GLU A 55 -8.78 -14.06 6.18
C GLU A 55 -9.58 -13.00 6.95
N VAL A 56 -8.91 -12.22 7.80
CA VAL A 56 -9.61 -11.30 8.72
C VAL A 56 -9.93 -9.97 8.06
N ALA A 57 -8.98 -9.36 7.37
CA ALA A 57 -9.17 -8.00 6.85
C ALA A 57 -8.27 -7.59 5.67
N LEU A 58 -7.22 -8.32 5.32
CA LEU A 58 -6.26 -7.85 4.32
C LEU A 58 -6.79 -7.93 2.88
N HIS A 59 -7.63 -8.89 2.53
CA HIS A 59 -8.14 -9.18 1.19
C HIS A 59 -7.08 -9.19 0.09
N ALA A 60 -6.30 -8.13 -0.01
CA ALA A 60 -5.17 -7.97 -0.93
C ALA A 60 -4.08 -7.11 -0.31
N MET A 61 -2.88 -7.22 -0.82
CA MET A 61 -1.72 -6.43 -0.40
C MET A 61 -1.04 -5.84 -1.63
N ASP A 62 -0.72 -4.57 -1.59
CA ASP A 62 0.07 -3.87 -2.60
C ASP A 62 1.56 -3.82 -2.24
N GLY A 63 2.37 -3.28 -3.14
CA GLY A 63 3.81 -3.08 -2.91
C GLY A 63 4.64 -4.35 -2.79
N VAL A 64 4.11 -5.54 -3.14
CA VAL A 64 4.79 -6.84 -3.08
C VAL A 64 5.50 -7.24 -4.37
N SER A 65 5.60 -6.34 -5.35
CA SER A 65 6.39 -6.51 -6.57
C SER A 65 7.71 -5.75 -6.49
N PRO A 66 8.73 -6.09 -7.29
CA PRO A 66 9.99 -5.35 -7.34
C PRO A 66 9.78 -3.83 -7.44
N GLY A 67 10.44 -3.09 -6.59
CA GLY A 67 10.25 -1.65 -6.45
C GLY A 67 9.11 -1.25 -5.51
N GLY A 68 8.36 -2.18 -4.92
CA GLY A 68 7.35 -1.91 -3.90
C GLY A 68 7.94 -1.93 -2.48
N TRP A 69 7.36 -1.15 -1.58
CA TRP A 69 7.84 -1.01 -0.20
C TRP A 69 7.80 -2.33 0.59
N ALA A 70 6.76 -3.13 0.40
CA ALA A 70 6.63 -4.43 1.06
C ALA A 70 7.63 -5.44 0.48
N TYR A 71 7.87 -5.40 -0.83
CA TYR A 71 8.89 -6.21 -1.50
C TYR A 71 10.28 -5.95 -0.91
N ASP A 72 10.65 -4.68 -0.74
CA ASP A 72 11.95 -4.28 -0.22
C ASP A 72 12.11 -4.79 1.24
N ILE A 73 11.10 -4.58 2.11
CA ILE A 73 11.11 -5.06 3.50
C ILE A 73 11.22 -6.58 3.58
N LEU A 74 10.39 -7.31 2.81
CA LEU A 74 10.40 -8.77 2.82
C LEU A 74 11.70 -9.36 2.25
N THR A 75 12.32 -8.66 1.30
CA THR A 75 13.64 -9.02 0.77
C THR A 75 14.73 -8.81 1.82
N ASP A 76 14.76 -7.62 2.45
CA ASP A 76 15.73 -7.30 3.49
C ASP A 76 15.65 -8.25 4.67
N LEU A 77 14.46 -8.66 5.06
CA LEU A 77 14.24 -9.61 6.15
C LEU A 77 14.36 -11.07 5.73
N GLU A 78 14.69 -11.34 4.46
CA GLU A 78 14.83 -12.69 3.89
C GLU A 78 13.54 -13.53 3.97
N VAL A 79 12.39 -12.87 4.07
CA VAL A 79 11.05 -13.51 4.15
C VAL A 79 10.50 -13.85 2.77
N LEU A 80 10.84 -13.04 1.75
CA LEU A 80 10.27 -13.14 0.41
C LEU A 80 10.33 -14.56 -0.21
N PRO A 81 11.43 -15.34 -0.06
CA PRO A 81 11.50 -16.71 -0.59
C PRO A 81 10.53 -17.70 0.08
N HIS A 82 10.01 -17.35 1.26
CA HIS A 82 9.14 -18.20 2.06
C HIS A 82 7.64 -17.88 1.89
N VAL A 83 7.31 -16.83 1.13
CA VAL A 83 5.93 -16.35 0.92
C VAL A 83 5.58 -16.39 -0.55
N LYS A 84 4.43 -16.97 -0.89
CA LYS A 84 3.92 -16.98 -2.26
C LYS A 84 2.83 -15.93 -2.40
N PHE A 85 3.10 -14.89 -3.19
CA PHE A 85 2.09 -13.91 -3.59
C PHE A 85 1.43 -14.35 -4.90
N GLN A 86 0.11 -14.21 -4.95
CA GLN A 86 -0.67 -14.41 -6.16
C GLN A 86 -1.23 -13.07 -6.63
N ARG A 87 -0.91 -12.71 -7.87
CA ARG A 87 -1.47 -11.51 -8.48
C ARG A 87 -2.97 -11.70 -8.73
N LEU A 88 -3.75 -10.72 -8.33
CA LEU A 88 -5.18 -10.62 -8.65
C LEU A 88 -5.31 -9.82 -9.95
N ASP A 89 -5.84 -10.48 -11.02
CA ASP A 89 -6.16 -9.80 -12.28
C ASP A 89 -7.30 -10.59 -12.96
N PRO A 90 -8.51 -10.07 -13.06
CA PRO A 90 -8.89 -8.72 -12.63
C PRO A 90 -8.82 -8.53 -11.11
N PHE A 91 -8.60 -7.27 -10.69
CA PHE A 91 -8.50 -6.93 -9.27
C PHE A 91 -9.89 -6.95 -8.61
N TYR A 92 -10.86 -6.29 -9.23
CA TYR A 92 -12.29 -6.35 -8.87
C TYR A 92 -13.17 -5.90 -10.04
N THR A 93 -14.47 -6.12 -9.91
CA THR A 93 -15.49 -5.60 -10.82
C THR A 93 -16.44 -4.70 -10.03
N VAL A 94 -16.63 -3.48 -10.52
CA VAL A 94 -17.59 -2.51 -9.96
C VAL A 94 -18.88 -2.56 -10.78
N LYS A 95 -20.00 -2.59 -10.09
CA LYS A 95 -21.34 -2.57 -10.72
C LYS A 95 -22.08 -1.32 -10.29
N TYR A 96 -22.37 -0.47 -11.26
CA TYR A 96 -23.23 0.70 -11.12
C TYR A 96 -24.53 0.51 -11.91
N PRO A 97 -25.58 1.27 -11.63
CA PRO A 97 -26.77 1.29 -12.49
C PRO A 97 -26.38 1.61 -13.93
N GLY A 98 -26.58 0.62 -14.83
CA GLY A 98 -26.26 0.76 -16.25
C GLY A 98 -24.81 0.55 -16.68
N HIS A 99 -23.88 0.34 -15.75
CA HIS A 99 -22.45 0.14 -16.03
C HIS A 99 -21.83 -0.97 -15.20
N GLU A 100 -20.98 -1.76 -15.83
CA GLU A 100 -20.11 -2.71 -15.17
C GLU A 100 -18.67 -2.42 -15.63
N LEU A 101 -17.79 -2.14 -14.67
CA LEU A 101 -16.38 -1.81 -14.91
C LEU A 101 -15.50 -2.85 -14.25
N THR A 102 -14.65 -3.50 -15.04
CA THR A 102 -13.67 -4.44 -14.56
C THR A 102 -12.33 -3.73 -14.36
N VAL A 103 -11.88 -3.66 -13.11
CA VAL A 103 -10.62 -2.99 -12.75
C VAL A 103 -9.48 -3.98 -12.85
N SER A 104 -8.54 -3.72 -13.75
CA SER A 104 -7.29 -4.48 -13.88
C SER A 104 -6.29 -4.04 -12.82
N ALA A 105 -5.40 -4.96 -12.42
CA ALA A 105 -4.23 -4.64 -11.61
C ALA A 105 -3.13 -3.88 -12.39
N SER A 106 -3.34 -3.59 -13.67
CA SER A 106 -2.46 -2.78 -14.50
C SER A 106 -3.06 -1.38 -14.69
N PRO A 107 -2.37 -0.29 -14.30
CA PRO A 107 -2.86 1.07 -14.53
C PRO A 107 -3.18 1.34 -15.99
N PHE A 108 -2.37 0.84 -16.93
CA PHE A 108 -2.59 1.02 -18.37
C PHE A 108 -3.87 0.33 -18.86
N ARG A 109 -4.14 -0.90 -18.42
CA ARG A 109 -5.38 -1.60 -18.78
C ARG A 109 -6.60 -0.97 -18.12
N TYR A 110 -6.44 -0.44 -16.93
CA TYR A 110 -7.50 0.31 -16.25
C TYR A 110 -7.81 1.60 -16.99
N GLU A 111 -6.79 2.34 -17.44
CA GLU A 111 -6.95 3.51 -18.30
C GLU A 111 -7.71 3.18 -19.61
N GLU A 112 -7.27 2.13 -20.32
CA GLU A 112 -7.95 1.66 -21.54
C GLU A 112 -9.41 1.30 -21.29
N GLU A 113 -9.71 0.65 -20.18
CA GLU A 113 -11.07 0.29 -19.79
C GLU A 113 -11.93 1.52 -19.50
N LEU A 114 -11.42 2.50 -18.78
CA LEU A 114 -12.10 3.77 -18.53
C LEU A 114 -12.36 4.53 -19.85
N ILE A 115 -11.37 4.64 -20.72
CA ILE A 115 -11.51 5.32 -22.01
C ILE A 115 -12.53 4.62 -22.90
N ARG A 116 -12.62 3.29 -22.83
CA ARG A 116 -13.64 2.55 -23.59
C ARG A 116 -15.06 2.90 -23.14
N HIS A 117 -15.29 3.14 -21.86
CA HIS A 117 -16.58 3.54 -21.30
C HIS A 117 -16.86 5.04 -21.47
N PHE A 118 -15.81 5.88 -21.40
CA PHE A 118 -15.88 7.33 -21.47
C PHE A 118 -14.91 7.91 -22.51
N PRO A 119 -15.12 7.62 -23.81
CA PRO A 119 -14.16 8.03 -24.86
C PRO A 119 -14.00 9.54 -25.00
N HIS A 120 -15.00 10.31 -24.63
CA HIS A 120 -14.96 11.79 -24.64
C HIS A 120 -14.08 12.36 -23.53
N GLU A 121 -13.76 11.58 -22.49
CA GLU A 121 -12.87 11.95 -21.39
C GLU A 121 -11.44 11.37 -21.54
N ALA A 122 -11.09 10.83 -22.68
CA ALA A 122 -9.81 10.12 -22.85
C ALA A 122 -8.59 10.94 -22.42
N ALA A 123 -8.56 12.23 -22.68
CA ALA A 123 -7.46 13.09 -22.26
C ALA A 123 -7.45 13.32 -20.75
N GLY A 124 -8.60 13.55 -20.15
CA GLY A 124 -8.78 13.73 -18.73
C GLY A 124 -8.40 12.46 -17.93
N ILE A 125 -8.83 11.29 -18.42
CA ILE A 125 -8.52 9.98 -17.81
C ILE A 125 -7.00 9.76 -17.79
N ARG A 126 -6.30 9.99 -18.90
CA ARG A 126 -4.83 9.87 -18.95
C ARG A 126 -4.17 10.82 -17.95
N SER A 127 -4.58 12.08 -17.97
CA SER A 127 -4.07 13.10 -17.05
C SER A 127 -4.28 12.72 -15.59
N LEU A 128 -5.46 12.17 -15.24
CA LEU A 128 -5.77 11.70 -13.89
C LEU A 128 -4.87 10.52 -13.48
N ILE A 129 -4.75 9.51 -14.34
CA ILE A 129 -3.94 8.32 -14.04
C ILE A 129 -2.46 8.70 -13.88
N ASP A 130 -1.92 9.55 -14.76
CA ASP A 130 -0.54 10.05 -14.65
C ASP A 130 -0.32 10.82 -13.34
N ALA A 131 -1.26 11.71 -12.98
CA ALA A 131 -1.19 12.47 -11.74
C ALA A 131 -1.25 11.55 -10.50
N MET A 132 -2.12 10.53 -10.49
CA MET A 132 -2.21 9.54 -9.42
C MET A 132 -0.89 8.75 -9.26
N ILE A 133 -0.29 8.32 -10.36
CA ILE A 133 0.98 7.60 -10.35
C ILE A 133 2.09 8.49 -9.79
N GLU A 134 2.16 9.75 -10.22
CA GLU A 134 3.18 10.69 -9.74
C GLU A 134 3.02 11.03 -8.24
N VAL A 135 1.78 11.26 -7.78
CA VAL A 135 1.50 11.45 -6.34
C VAL A 135 1.93 10.22 -5.55
N GLY A 136 1.55 9.02 -6.00
CA GLY A 136 1.92 7.77 -5.36
C GLY A 136 3.44 7.56 -5.29
N TYR A 137 4.15 7.87 -6.37
CA TYR A 137 5.60 7.83 -6.41
C TYR A 137 6.24 8.79 -5.40
N GLN A 138 5.77 10.04 -5.34
CA GLN A 138 6.31 11.05 -4.42
C GLN A 138 5.98 10.74 -2.95
N VAL A 139 4.78 10.24 -2.64
CA VAL A 139 4.42 9.77 -1.29
C VAL A 139 5.36 8.65 -0.83
N ARG A 140 5.60 7.67 -1.69
CA ARG A 140 6.54 6.58 -1.39
C ARG A 140 7.95 7.12 -1.17
N ARG A 141 8.46 7.97 -2.06
CA ARG A 141 9.77 8.60 -1.95
C ARG A 141 9.90 9.40 -0.65
N PHE A 142 8.90 10.20 -0.30
CA PHE A 142 8.86 10.94 0.96
C PHE A 142 8.97 10.04 2.20
N GLY A 143 8.28 8.88 2.18
CA GLY A 143 8.37 7.88 3.23
C GLY A 143 9.77 7.28 3.35
N MET A 144 10.35 6.85 2.22
CA MET A 144 11.70 6.27 2.17
C MET A 144 12.77 7.28 2.58
N ASP A 145 12.70 8.52 2.07
CA ASP A 145 13.64 9.57 2.44
C ASP A 145 13.57 9.87 3.94
N GLY A 146 12.37 9.76 4.54
CA GLY A 146 12.19 9.86 5.99
C GLY A 146 12.85 8.74 6.76
N ALA A 147 12.65 7.50 6.33
CA ALA A 147 13.22 6.32 6.98
C ALA A 147 14.76 6.32 6.91
N LEU A 148 15.32 6.87 5.83
CA LEU A 148 16.76 6.94 5.59
C LEU A 148 17.42 8.24 6.12
N GLY A 149 16.66 9.13 6.75
CA GLY A 149 17.16 10.43 7.21
C GLY A 149 17.58 11.37 6.07
N ARG A 150 17.01 11.20 4.86
CA ARG A 150 17.37 11.94 3.64
C ARG A 150 16.33 12.99 3.24
N ARG A 151 15.32 13.24 4.07
CA ARG A 151 14.33 14.28 3.74
C ARG A 151 15.01 15.63 3.58
N PRO A 152 14.66 16.39 2.54
CA PRO A 152 15.15 17.74 2.39
C PRO A 152 14.66 18.63 3.54
N PRO A 153 15.33 19.76 3.80
CA PRO A 153 14.84 20.78 4.71
C PRO A 153 13.40 21.17 4.37
N LEU A 154 12.63 21.58 5.38
CA LEU A 154 11.21 21.92 5.22
C LEU A 154 10.97 22.95 4.11
N ALA A 155 11.86 23.94 3.97
CA ALA A 155 11.78 24.95 2.93
C ALA A 155 11.93 24.40 1.50
N GLU A 156 12.62 23.26 1.34
CA GLU A 156 12.86 22.64 0.03
C GLU A 156 11.85 21.51 -0.27
N THR A 157 11.09 21.08 0.73
CA THR A 157 10.10 20.00 0.61
C THR A 157 9.09 20.24 -0.54
N PRO A 158 8.56 21.47 -0.76
CA PRO A 158 7.65 21.72 -1.88
C PRO A 158 8.27 21.49 -3.27
N ALA A 159 9.54 21.81 -3.44
CA ALA A 159 10.25 21.60 -4.70
C ALA A 159 10.61 20.11 -4.91
N ALA A 160 10.85 19.39 -3.81
CA ALA A 160 11.21 17.97 -3.85
C ALA A 160 10.01 17.03 -4.09
N TYR A 161 8.80 17.42 -3.63
CA TYR A 161 7.58 16.61 -3.68
C TYR A 161 6.34 17.42 -4.12
N PRO A 162 6.37 18.09 -5.28
CA PRO A 162 5.33 19.02 -5.69
C PRO A 162 3.96 18.35 -5.90
N ALA A 163 3.91 17.18 -6.53
CA ALA A 163 2.66 16.46 -6.78
C ALA A 163 2.01 15.95 -5.48
N MET A 164 2.82 15.40 -4.56
CA MET A 164 2.32 14.99 -3.24
C MET A 164 1.71 16.17 -2.50
N LEU A 165 2.41 17.31 -2.44
CA LEU A 165 1.94 18.48 -1.69
C LEU A 165 0.75 19.16 -2.35
N SER A 166 0.66 19.15 -3.69
CA SER A 166 -0.52 19.69 -4.39
C SER A 166 -1.79 18.86 -4.13
N ALA A 167 -1.64 17.58 -3.86
CA ALA A 167 -2.76 16.69 -3.51
C ALA A 167 -3.14 16.77 -2.02
N MET A 168 -2.19 17.13 -1.14
CA MET A 168 -2.45 17.25 0.29
C MET A 168 -3.43 18.40 0.59
N GLY A 169 -4.41 18.09 1.46
CA GLY A 169 -5.42 19.08 1.88
C GLY A 169 -6.58 19.24 0.89
N ARG A 170 -6.60 18.45 -0.17
CA ARG A 170 -7.70 18.38 -1.14
C ARG A 170 -8.50 17.09 -0.93
N SER A 171 -9.79 17.14 -1.16
CA SER A 171 -10.62 15.95 -1.29
C SER A 171 -10.34 15.25 -2.62
N TRP A 172 -10.71 13.97 -2.71
CA TRP A 172 -10.62 13.22 -3.97
C TRP A 172 -11.44 13.89 -5.10
N GLY A 173 -12.63 14.39 -4.77
CA GLY A 173 -13.48 15.11 -5.74
C GLY A 173 -12.76 16.34 -6.32
N GLU A 174 -12.19 17.20 -5.47
CA GLU A 174 -11.43 18.37 -5.91
C GLU A 174 -10.19 18.00 -6.75
N PHE A 175 -9.56 16.88 -6.45
CA PHE A 175 -8.44 16.39 -7.27
C PHE A 175 -8.92 15.91 -8.65
N MET A 176 -10.04 15.18 -8.69
CA MET A 176 -10.65 14.72 -9.94
C MET A 176 -11.17 15.85 -10.82
N ASP A 177 -11.66 16.94 -10.23
CA ASP A 177 -12.20 18.12 -10.93
C ASP A 177 -11.20 18.78 -11.88
N ASP A 178 -9.88 18.66 -11.57
CA ASP A 178 -8.81 19.17 -12.43
C ASP A 178 -8.66 18.36 -13.74
N HIS A 179 -9.20 17.15 -13.78
CA HIS A 179 -8.96 16.21 -14.87
C HIS A 179 -10.24 15.77 -15.60
N ILE A 180 -11.34 15.53 -14.86
CA ILE A 180 -12.56 14.90 -15.35
C ILE A 180 -13.74 15.89 -15.32
N GLN A 181 -14.48 15.96 -16.41
CA GLN A 181 -15.68 16.80 -16.53
C GLN A 181 -16.98 15.98 -16.46
N ASP A 182 -16.94 14.71 -16.86
CA ASP A 182 -18.11 13.84 -16.88
C ASP A 182 -18.57 13.51 -15.45
N ALA A 183 -19.80 13.87 -15.12
CA ALA A 183 -20.37 13.69 -13.78
C ALA A 183 -20.53 12.22 -13.37
N GLN A 184 -20.70 11.33 -14.34
CA GLN A 184 -20.85 9.90 -14.09
C GLN A 184 -19.52 9.23 -13.80
N LEU A 185 -18.46 9.64 -14.49
CA LEU A 185 -17.10 9.18 -14.22
C LEU A 185 -16.57 9.70 -12.88
N ARG A 186 -17.08 10.84 -12.41
CA ARG A 186 -16.73 11.46 -11.11
C ARG A 186 -17.50 10.87 -9.91
N ALA A 187 -18.56 10.10 -10.12
CA ALA A 187 -19.39 9.50 -9.07
C ALA A 187 -18.81 8.17 -8.54
#